data_a84c931781be3c3d1667faa2ae2d5920
#
_entry.id   a84c931781be3c3d1667faa2ae2d5920
#
_cell.length_a   1.000
_cell.length_b   1.000
_cell.length_c   1.000
_cell.angle_alpha   90.00
_cell.angle_beta   90.00
_cell.angle_gamma   90.00
#
_symmetry.space_group_name_H-M   'P 1'
#
loop_
_entity.id
_entity.type
_entity.pdbx_description
1 polymer ?
#
loop_
_entity_poly.entity_id
_entity_poly.type
_entity_poly.pdbx_seq_one_letter_code
_entity_poly.pdbx_strand_id
1 'polypeptide(L)'
;MDEGQKQQFIKLTYFLGEVLGEQYEIVFHVITEDGAYIAAIANNHISGRSLDSPLTVFASELMQNKKYLEKDFLCDYKALVGKSKLIRGSTFFIKNHDKLVGILCINHDTSIMRDLICKMIDLEKIGDMGDILGNISFSQNDSSIETLSHSIEDILVQSVDSSYLNSDYQLSITQKEEIAEKLYEKGIFNIKGAVPIVAKFLKISEP
;
A
#
# COMPACT_ATOMS: atom_id res chain seq x y z
N MET A 1 11.94 -4.89 17.12
CA MET A 1 13.21 -4.51 16.45
C MET A 1 14.02 -3.69 17.43
N ASP A 2 15.34 -3.95 17.57
CA ASP A 2 16.21 -3.09 18.37
C ASP A 2 16.59 -1.81 17.59
N GLU A 3 17.09 -0.79 18.30
CA GLU A 3 17.41 0.50 17.70
C GLU A 3 18.58 0.41 16.69
N GLY A 4 19.57 -0.45 16.94
CA GLY A 4 20.69 -0.65 16.03
C GLY A 4 20.23 -1.22 14.68
N GLN A 5 19.41 -2.24 14.72
CA GLN A 5 18.81 -2.84 13.52
C GLN A 5 17.92 -1.84 12.78
N LYS A 6 17.11 -1.06 13.50
CA LYS A 6 16.28 0.00 12.90
C LYS A 6 17.13 1.02 12.14
N GLN A 7 18.21 1.50 12.76
CA GLN A 7 19.13 2.46 12.13
C GLN A 7 19.83 1.89 10.88
N GLN A 8 20.12 0.60 10.86
CA GLN A 8 20.67 -0.06 9.67
C GLN A 8 19.66 -0.05 8.52
N PHE A 9 18.39 -0.38 8.77
CA PHE A 9 17.37 -0.36 7.73
C PHE A 9 17.02 1.06 7.26
N ILE A 10 17.07 2.06 8.13
CA ILE A 10 16.95 3.48 7.72
C ILE A 10 18.05 3.85 6.72
N LYS A 11 19.31 3.52 7.03
CA LYS A 11 20.44 3.77 6.12
C LYS A 11 20.31 2.98 4.81
N LEU A 12 19.89 1.73 4.89
CA LEU A 12 19.65 0.88 3.71
C LEU A 12 18.57 1.46 2.80
N THR A 13 17.50 2.03 3.38
CA THR A 13 16.43 2.70 2.61
C THR A 13 16.97 3.83 1.75
N TYR A 14 17.77 4.74 2.33
CA TYR A 14 18.36 5.84 1.59
C TYR A 14 19.40 5.36 0.59
N PHE A 15 20.25 4.39 0.97
CA PHE A 15 21.23 3.79 0.07
C PHE A 15 20.56 3.17 -1.17
N LEU A 16 19.49 2.40 -0.97
CA LEU A 16 18.74 1.81 -2.10
C LEU A 16 18.09 2.88 -2.98
N GLY A 17 17.56 3.96 -2.39
CA GLY A 17 17.00 5.08 -3.14
C GLY A 17 18.03 5.75 -4.06
N GLU A 18 19.25 5.93 -3.58
CA GLU A 18 20.36 6.49 -4.38
C GLU A 18 20.81 5.51 -5.49
N VAL A 19 21.02 4.23 -5.15
CA VAL A 19 21.56 3.23 -6.09
C VAL A 19 20.58 2.87 -7.19
N LEU A 20 19.29 2.74 -6.85
CA LEU A 20 18.24 2.35 -7.82
C LEU A 20 17.74 3.54 -8.63
N GLY A 21 17.91 4.77 -8.12
CA GLY A 21 17.52 6.00 -8.81
C GLY A 21 16.07 6.43 -8.58
N GLU A 22 15.70 7.55 -9.18
CA GLU A 22 14.47 8.30 -8.91
C GLU A 22 13.17 7.55 -9.27
N GLN A 23 13.25 6.48 -10.07
CA GLN A 23 12.09 5.66 -10.42
C GLN A 23 11.73 4.62 -9.37
N TYR A 24 12.50 4.54 -8.28
CA TYR A 24 12.27 3.58 -7.20
C TYR A 24 12.04 4.30 -5.88
N GLU A 25 10.83 4.22 -5.37
CA GLU A 25 10.52 4.61 -4.00
C GLU A 25 10.83 3.47 -3.05
N ILE A 26 11.57 3.76 -1.99
CA ILE A 26 11.91 2.77 -0.95
C ILE A 26 11.25 3.21 0.35
N VAL A 27 10.46 2.34 0.95
CA VAL A 27 9.74 2.64 2.19
C VAL A 27 10.05 1.59 3.24
N PHE A 28 10.54 2.03 4.38
CA PHE A 28 10.79 1.17 5.54
C PHE A 28 9.75 1.43 6.63
N HIS A 29 9.00 0.40 6.97
CA HIS A 29 8.05 0.40 8.07
C HIS A 29 8.61 -0.37 9.26
N VAL A 30 8.44 0.20 10.44
CA VAL A 30 8.66 -0.49 11.73
C VAL A 30 7.32 -0.95 12.26
N ILE A 31 7.28 -2.19 12.73
CA ILE A 31 6.09 -2.81 13.32
C ILE A 31 6.26 -2.87 14.84
N THR A 32 5.30 -2.34 15.55
CA THR A 32 5.21 -2.31 17.02
C THR A 32 3.92 -2.98 17.49
N GLU A 33 3.74 -3.08 18.78
CA GLU A 33 2.47 -3.57 19.37
C GLU A 33 1.30 -2.62 19.14
N ASP A 34 1.59 -1.30 19.00
CA ASP A 34 0.61 -0.25 18.75
C ASP A 34 0.31 -0.03 17.24
N GLY A 35 0.83 -0.88 16.36
CA GLY A 35 0.69 -0.78 14.90
C GLY A 35 2.02 -0.54 14.18
N ALA A 36 1.93 -0.13 12.91
CA ALA A 36 3.10 0.12 12.07
C ALA A 36 3.21 1.61 11.68
N TYR A 37 4.44 2.09 11.48
CA TYR A 37 4.71 3.44 11.01
C TYR A 37 5.90 3.45 10.03
N ILE A 38 5.98 4.47 9.17
CA ILE A 38 7.10 4.68 8.25
C ILE A 38 8.27 5.27 9.05
N ALA A 39 9.40 4.55 9.08
CA ALA A 39 10.62 4.99 9.74
C ALA A 39 11.59 5.69 8.77
N ALA A 40 11.52 5.33 7.47
CA ALA A 40 12.27 6.00 6.42
C ALA A 40 11.57 5.85 5.07
N ILE A 41 11.73 6.86 4.22
CA ILE A 41 11.23 6.85 2.85
C ILE A 41 12.20 7.61 1.95
N ALA A 42 12.58 7.02 0.84
CA ALA A 42 13.39 7.64 -0.21
C ALA A 42 12.56 7.74 -1.50
N ASN A 43 12.76 8.80 -2.29
CA ASN A 43 12.07 9.06 -3.56
C ASN A 43 10.54 9.09 -3.44
N ASN A 44 10.04 9.68 -2.37
CA ASN A 44 8.62 9.72 -2.01
C ASN A 44 7.73 10.49 -3.01
N HIS A 45 8.31 11.17 -3.99
CA HIS A 45 7.58 11.82 -5.09
C HIS A 45 6.80 10.83 -5.96
N ILE A 46 7.14 9.53 -5.93
CA ILE A 46 6.45 8.48 -6.69
C ILE A 46 5.04 8.28 -6.15
N SER A 47 4.88 8.11 -4.85
CA SER A 47 3.58 7.91 -4.20
C SER A 47 3.00 9.17 -3.57
N GLY A 48 3.82 10.17 -3.27
CA GLY A 48 3.45 11.35 -2.50
C GLY A 48 3.31 11.09 -0.99
N ARG A 49 3.70 9.90 -0.50
CA ARG A 49 3.63 9.54 0.92
C ARG A 49 4.70 10.27 1.74
N SER A 50 4.47 10.37 3.04
CA SER A 50 5.39 10.95 4.01
C SER A 50 5.59 9.99 5.20
N LEU A 51 6.43 10.39 6.16
CA LEU A 51 6.62 9.62 7.39
C LEU A 51 5.32 9.45 8.21
N ASP A 52 4.37 10.37 8.05
CA ASP A 52 3.08 10.35 8.74
C ASP A 52 2.01 9.54 7.97
N SER A 53 2.34 9.05 6.77
CA SER A 53 1.39 8.26 5.99
C SER A 53 1.15 6.89 6.63
N PRO A 54 -0.09 6.38 6.59
CA PRO A 54 -0.44 5.09 7.19
C PRO A 54 0.17 3.92 6.43
N LEU A 55 0.19 2.75 7.09
CA LEU A 55 0.42 1.48 6.39
C LEU A 55 -0.67 1.27 5.33
N THR A 56 -0.32 0.66 4.21
CA THR A 56 -1.32 0.31 3.17
C THR A 56 -2.23 -0.82 3.64
N VAL A 57 -3.44 -0.89 3.08
CA VAL A 57 -4.37 -2.00 3.33
C VAL A 57 -3.72 -3.34 2.97
N PHE A 58 -3.06 -3.40 1.80
CA PHE A 58 -2.38 -4.61 1.34
C PHE A 58 -1.30 -5.08 2.34
N ALA A 59 -0.43 -4.18 2.82
CA ALA A 59 0.57 -4.53 3.82
C ALA A 59 -0.06 -4.97 5.15
N SER A 60 -1.18 -4.35 5.52
CA SER A 60 -1.96 -4.71 6.71
C SER A 60 -2.58 -6.11 6.58
N GLU A 61 -3.14 -6.44 5.43
CA GLU A 61 -3.66 -7.78 5.10
C GLU A 61 -2.55 -8.84 5.13
N LEU A 62 -1.37 -8.54 4.58
CA LEU A 62 -0.23 -9.45 4.62
C LEU A 62 0.22 -9.77 6.06
N MET A 63 0.15 -8.77 6.94
CA MET A 63 0.43 -8.94 8.37
C MET A 63 -0.63 -9.81 9.04
N GLN A 64 -1.91 -9.55 8.81
CA GLN A 64 -3.03 -10.24 9.42
C GLN A 64 -3.09 -11.71 8.98
N ASN A 65 -2.89 -11.96 7.68
CA ASN A 65 -2.85 -13.31 7.11
C ASN A 65 -1.54 -14.04 7.37
N LYS A 66 -0.61 -13.43 8.11
CA LYS A 66 0.70 -13.99 8.49
C LYS A 66 1.50 -14.52 7.29
N LYS A 67 1.37 -13.89 6.11
CA LYS A 67 2.09 -14.28 4.88
C LYS A 67 3.60 -14.27 5.05
N TYR A 68 4.10 -13.45 5.97
CA TYR A 68 5.52 -13.42 6.35
C TYR A 68 6.04 -14.72 6.97
N LEU A 69 5.18 -15.61 7.47
CA LEU A 69 5.58 -16.93 7.96
C LEU A 69 5.86 -17.91 6.82
N GLU A 70 5.19 -17.74 5.68
CA GLU A 70 5.32 -18.60 4.50
C GLU A 70 6.46 -18.16 3.58
N LYS A 71 6.73 -16.84 3.52
CA LYS A 71 7.68 -16.22 2.58
C LYS A 71 8.53 -15.17 3.28
N ASP A 72 9.72 -14.93 2.76
CA ASP A 72 10.60 -13.86 3.22
C ASP A 72 10.33 -12.56 2.45
N PHE A 73 9.77 -12.65 1.25
CA PHE A 73 9.46 -11.50 0.40
C PHE A 73 8.33 -11.82 -0.61
N LEU A 74 7.74 -10.77 -1.14
CA LEU A 74 6.84 -10.77 -2.30
C LEU A 74 7.38 -9.79 -3.33
N CYS A 75 7.39 -10.16 -4.61
CA CYS A 75 7.90 -9.30 -5.67
C CYS A 75 6.88 -9.13 -6.79
N ASP A 76 7.02 -7.99 -7.50
CA ASP A 76 6.35 -7.71 -8.77
C ASP A 76 4.82 -7.71 -8.71
N TYR A 77 4.26 -7.42 -7.55
CA TYR A 77 2.82 -7.20 -7.46
C TYR A 77 2.44 -5.80 -7.97
N LYS A 78 1.19 -5.65 -8.37
CA LYS A 78 0.65 -4.37 -8.84
C LYS A 78 0.33 -3.47 -7.66
N ALA A 79 0.71 -2.19 -7.76
CA ALA A 79 0.31 -1.18 -6.81
C ALA A 79 -0.24 0.05 -7.56
N LEU A 80 -1.23 0.71 -6.97
CA LEU A 80 -1.92 1.86 -7.53
C LEU A 80 -1.66 3.08 -6.67
N VAL A 81 -1.18 4.16 -7.29
CA VAL A 81 -1.05 5.47 -6.67
C VAL A 81 -2.20 6.34 -7.15
N GLY A 82 -3.02 6.81 -6.21
CA GLY A 82 -4.23 7.55 -6.54
C GLY A 82 -5.19 6.70 -7.36
N LYS A 83 -5.77 7.29 -8.44
CA LYS A 83 -6.80 6.62 -9.26
C LYS A 83 -6.28 5.95 -10.53
N SER A 84 -5.04 6.25 -10.95
CA SER A 84 -4.60 5.90 -12.30
C SER A 84 -3.13 5.52 -12.46
N LYS A 85 -2.25 5.87 -11.54
CA LYS A 85 -0.81 5.60 -11.67
C LYS A 85 -0.50 4.20 -11.18
N LEU A 86 -0.29 3.28 -12.12
CA LEU A 86 0.09 1.90 -11.81
C LEU A 86 1.61 1.79 -11.68
N ILE A 87 2.07 1.20 -10.58
CA ILE A 87 3.48 0.92 -10.28
C ILE A 87 3.65 -0.56 -9.96
N ARG A 88 4.90 -1.01 -9.86
CA ARG A 88 5.24 -2.39 -9.43
C ARG A 88 5.79 -2.34 -8.02
N GLY A 89 5.17 -3.07 -7.10
CA GLY A 89 5.57 -3.19 -5.71
C GLY A 89 6.35 -4.47 -5.44
N SER A 90 7.26 -4.40 -4.47
CA SER A 90 7.93 -5.56 -3.89
C SER A 90 8.11 -5.32 -2.40
N THR A 91 7.92 -6.35 -1.59
CA THR A 91 7.95 -6.26 -0.13
C THR A 91 8.86 -7.33 0.46
N PHE A 92 9.80 -6.92 1.29
CA PHE A 92 10.65 -7.79 2.09
C PHE A 92 10.21 -7.76 3.55
N PHE A 93 10.00 -8.94 4.15
CA PHE A 93 9.56 -9.11 5.53
C PHE A 93 10.77 -9.22 6.47
N ILE A 94 10.91 -8.26 7.38
CA ILE A 94 11.97 -8.25 8.38
C ILE A 94 11.45 -8.93 9.63
N LYS A 95 12.03 -10.08 9.93
CA LYS A 95 11.60 -10.94 11.03
C LYS A 95 12.67 -11.02 12.12
N ASN A 96 12.21 -11.15 13.35
CA ASN A 96 13.02 -11.61 14.48
C ASN A 96 12.44 -12.94 14.93
N HIS A 97 13.09 -14.05 14.54
CA HIS A 97 12.52 -15.39 14.54
C HIS A 97 11.22 -15.40 13.72
N ASP A 98 10.11 -15.81 14.30
CA ASP A 98 8.79 -15.83 13.63
C ASP A 98 7.98 -14.54 13.81
N LYS A 99 8.50 -13.55 14.54
CA LYS A 99 7.82 -12.28 14.75
C LYS A 99 8.22 -11.26 13.67
N LEU A 100 7.25 -10.75 12.94
CA LEU A 100 7.45 -9.64 12.00
C LEU A 100 7.76 -8.36 12.79
N VAL A 101 8.89 -7.73 12.49
CA VAL A 101 9.36 -6.52 13.19
C VAL A 101 9.53 -5.32 12.27
N GLY A 102 9.45 -5.55 10.95
CA GLY A 102 9.49 -4.48 9.96
C GLY A 102 9.16 -4.98 8.57
N ILE A 103 8.95 -4.04 7.65
CA ILE A 103 8.68 -4.28 6.24
C ILE A 103 9.48 -3.27 5.43
N LEU A 104 10.23 -3.73 4.43
CA LEU A 104 10.91 -2.89 3.46
C LEU A 104 10.22 -3.05 2.11
N CYS A 105 9.63 -1.97 1.59
CA CYS A 105 8.93 -1.95 0.32
C CYS A 105 9.78 -1.23 -0.73
N ILE A 106 9.76 -1.74 -1.96
CA ILE A 106 10.33 -1.12 -3.15
C ILE A 106 9.22 -0.93 -4.17
N ASN A 107 8.92 0.31 -4.52
CA ASN A 107 7.90 0.71 -5.45
C ASN A 107 8.55 1.26 -6.72
N HIS A 108 8.40 0.57 -7.84
CA HIS A 108 8.99 0.95 -9.13
C HIS A 108 7.96 1.65 -10.01
N ASP A 109 8.22 2.91 -10.33
CA ASP A 109 7.45 3.67 -11.32
C ASP A 109 7.90 3.31 -12.73
N THR A 110 7.04 2.60 -13.46
CA THR A 110 7.31 2.18 -14.83
C THR A 110 6.73 3.13 -15.88
N SER A 111 6.21 4.31 -15.50
CA SER A 111 5.52 5.23 -16.40
C SER A 111 6.42 5.70 -17.55
N ILE A 112 7.67 6.09 -17.25
CA ILE A 112 8.64 6.54 -18.28
C ILE A 112 8.89 5.44 -19.31
N MET A 113 9.08 4.19 -18.88
CA MET A 113 9.30 3.06 -19.79
C MET A 113 8.06 2.79 -20.64
N ARG A 114 6.87 2.86 -20.06
CA ARG A 114 5.62 2.69 -20.81
C ARG A 114 5.42 3.79 -21.85
N ASP A 115 5.70 5.05 -21.50
CA ASP A 115 5.62 6.18 -22.41
C ASP A 115 6.62 6.03 -23.58
N LEU A 116 7.82 5.51 -23.30
CA LEU A 116 8.81 5.24 -24.35
C LEU A 116 8.33 4.13 -25.29
N ILE A 117 7.79 3.05 -24.76
CA ILE A 117 7.22 1.95 -25.56
C ILE A 117 6.07 2.48 -26.42
N CYS A 118 5.14 3.29 -25.86
CA CYS A 118 4.07 3.91 -26.64
C CYS A 118 4.61 4.75 -27.80
N LYS A 119 5.59 5.60 -27.55
CA LYS A 119 6.22 6.41 -28.61
C LYS A 119 6.90 5.58 -29.69
N MET A 120 7.55 4.47 -29.33
CA MET A 120 8.17 3.56 -30.30
C MET A 120 7.12 2.93 -31.22
N ILE A 121 5.98 2.53 -30.66
CA ILE A 121 4.89 1.93 -31.43
C ILE A 121 4.22 2.95 -32.35
N ASP A 122 4.03 4.18 -31.86
CA ASP A 122 3.51 5.29 -32.69
C ASP A 122 4.43 5.60 -33.88
N LEU A 123 5.75 5.58 -33.66
CA LEU A 123 6.75 5.79 -34.71
C LEU A 123 6.72 4.71 -35.79
N GLU A 124 6.55 3.46 -35.41
CA GLU A 124 6.50 2.33 -36.32
C GLU A 124 5.12 2.13 -36.98
N LYS A 125 4.11 2.96 -36.59
CA LYS A 125 2.73 2.84 -37.06
C LYS A 125 2.14 1.43 -36.91
N ILE A 126 2.51 0.73 -35.85
CA ILE A 126 2.09 -0.64 -35.54
C ILE A 126 0.68 -0.60 -34.89
N GLY A 127 -0.32 -0.10 -35.63
CA GLY A 127 -1.72 -0.21 -35.18
C GLY A 127 -2.12 0.57 -33.93
N ASP A 128 -3.38 0.41 -33.51
CA ASP A 128 -3.89 1.02 -32.28
C ASP A 128 -3.38 0.25 -31.05
N MET A 129 -2.67 0.97 -30.18
CA MET A 129 -2.13 0.41 -28.94
C MET A 129 -3.20 -0.11 -27.98
N GLY A 130 -4.43 0.38 -28.10
CA GLY A 130 -5.57 -0.15 -27.34
C GLY A 130 -5.74 -1.64 -27.51
N ASP A 131 -5.54 -2.15 -28.73
CA ASP A 131 -5.65 -3.58 -29.03
C ASP A 131 -4.42 -4.38 -28.56
N ILE A 132 -3.23 -3.78 -28.62
CA ILE A 132 -2.00 -4.46 -28.20
C ILE A 132 -1.85 -4.44 -26.68
N LEU A 133 -2.10 -3.31 -26.04
CA LEU A 133 -2.05 -3.19 -24.55
C LEU A 133 -3.29 -3.80 -23.89
N GLY A 134 -4.44 -3.82 -24.55
CA GLY A 134 -5.62 -4.53 -24.09
C GLY A 134 -5.43 -6.05 -24.07
N ASN A 135 -4.59 -6.58 -24.97
CA ASN A 135 -4.18 -8.00 -24.96
C ASN A 135 -2.96 -8.29 -24.06
N ILE A 136 -2.18 -7.28 -23.67
CA ILE A 136 -1.35 -7.33 -22.47
C ILE A 136 -2.28 -7.09 -21.27
N SER A 137 -3.43 -7.74 -21.27
CA SER A 137 -4.33 -7.76 -20.12
C SER A 137 -3.54 -8.34 -18.98
N PHE A 138 -3.32 -7.51 -18.01
CA PHE A 138 -2.97 -7.93 -16.68
C PHE A 138 -3.84 -9.16 -16.37
N SER A 139 -3.22 -10.33 -16.21
CA SER A 139 -3.99 -11.55 -15.91
C SER A 139 -4.92 -11.21 -14.76
N GLN A 140 -6.22 -11.29 -14.99
CA GLN A 140 -7.27 -10.96 -14.00
C GLN A 140 -7.25 -11.89 -12.76
N ASN A 141 -6.26 -12.78 -12.68
CA ASN A 141 -6.06 -13.73 -11.59
C ASN A 141 -5.18 -13.19 -10.44
N ASP A 142 -4.62 -11.98 -10.53
CA ASP A 142 -3.96 -11.34 -9.38
C ASP A 142 -4.98 -10.55 -8.57
N SER A 143 -5.52 -11.19 -7.56
CA SER A 143 -6.60 -10.72 -6.70
C SER A 143 -6.20 -9.62 -5.69
N SER A 144 -5.03 -9.02 -5.81
CA SER A 144 -4.62 -7.97 -4.87
C SER A 144 -3.79 -6.90 -5.57
N ILE A 145 -4.47 -5.80 -5.92
CA ILE A 145 -3.79 -4.55 -6.28
C ILE A 145 -3.62 -3.76 -4.98
N GLU A 146 -2.37 -3.51 -4.60
CA GLU A 146 -2.08 -2.60 -3.49
C GLU A 146 -2.50 -1.18 -3.88
N THR A 147 -3.15 -0.46 -2.96
CA THR A 147 -3.43 0.97 -3.13
C THR A 147 -2.60 1.76 -2.13
N LEU A 148 -1.75 2.65 -2.66
CA LEU A 148 -0.94 3.55 -1.84
C LEU A 148 -1.78 4.77 -1.46
N SER A 149 -2.28 4.77 -0.23
CA SER A 149 -3.13 5.83 0.30
C SER A 149 -2.30 6.80 1.16
N HIS A 150 -2.71 8.08 1.16
CA HIS A 150 -2.04 9.13 1.92
C HIS A 150 -2.57 9.24 3.35
N SER A 151 -3.83 8.87 3.55
CA SER A 151 -4.52 9.01 4.84
C SER A 151 -5.38 7.79 5.15
N ILE A 152 -5.76 7.64 6.42
CA ILE A 152 -6.69 6.59 6.86
C ILE A 152 -8.09 6.86 6.30
N GLU A 153 -8.48 8.13 6.15
CA GLU A 153 -9.73 8.53 5.53
C GLU A 153 -9.82 8.05 4.08
N ASP A 154 -8.75 8.16 3.30
CA ASP A 154 -8.69 7.62 1.93
C ASP A 154 -8.90 6.11 1.91
N ILE A 155 -8.31 5.41 2.89
CA ILE A 155 -8.47 3.97 3.06
C ILE A 155 -9.93 3.61 3.36
N LEU A 156 -10.59 4.35 4.27
CA LEU A 156 -11.99 4.13 4.60
C LEU A 156 -12.91 4.34 3.40
N VAL A 157 -12.69 5.43 2.65
CA VAL A 157 -13.47 5.74 1.42
C VAL A 157 -13.34 4.63 0.38
N GLN A 158 -12.16 4.00 0.26
CA GLN A 158 -11.93 2.88 -0.67
C GLN A 158 -12.45 1.54 -0.16
N SER A 159 -12.59 1.39 1.17
CA SER A 159 -12.96 0.12 1.81
C SER A 159 -14.45 -0.02 2.07
N VAL A 160 -15.18 1.10 2.07
CA VAL A 160 -16.60 1.17 2.39
C VAL A 160 -17.38 1.51 1.12
N ASP A 161 -18.56 0.91 0.95
CA ASP A 161 -19.43 1.20 -0.19
C ASP A 161 -19.78 2.69 -0.25
N SER A 162 -19.75 3.26 -1.46
CA SER A 162 -20.03 4.68 -1.69
C SER A 162 -21.40 5.13 -1.19
N SER A 163 -22.37 4.20 -1.07
CA SER A 163 -23.69 4.48 -0.50
C SER A 163 -23.63 4.90 0.97
N TYR A 164 -22.63 4.46 1.72
CA TYR A 164 -22.43 4.79 3.15
C TYR A 164 -21.59 6.05 3.39
N LEU A 165 -21.00 6.62 2.34
CA LEU A 165 -20.15 7.80 2.42
C LEU A 165 -20.93 9.12 2.47
N ASN A 166 -22.26 9.09 2.27
CA ASN A 166 -23.10 10.28 2.32
C ASN A 166 -23.23 10.79 3.76
N SER A 167 -22.87 12.05 4.00
CA SER A 167 -22.85 12.68 5.32
C SER A 167 -24.19 12.69 6.05
N ASP A 168 -25.31 12.61 5.30
CA ASP A 168 -26.66 12.66 5.83
C ASP A 168 -27.25 11.27 6.15
N TYR A 169 -26.53 10.19 5.81
CA TYR A 169 -26.99 8.84 6.07
C TYR A 169 -26.68 8.41 7.50
N GLN A 170 -27.72 8.07 8.27
CA GLN A 170 -27.54 7.47 9.60
C GLN A 170 -27.44 5.95 9.45
N LEU A 171 -26.24 5.42 9.67
CA LEU A 171 -25.99 3.98 9.69
C LEU A 171 -26.74 3.31 10.84
N SER A 172 -27.45 2.20 10.56
CA SER A 172 -28.01 1.34 11.60
C SER A 172 -26.89 0.63 12.37
N ILE A 173 -27.21 0.07 13.52
CA ILE A 173 -26.25 -0.70 14.35
C ILE A 173 -25.66 -1.85 13.51
N THR A 174 -26.51 -2.62 12.84
CA THR A 174 -26.10 -3.75 12.00
C THR A 174 -25.15 -3.33 10.88
N GLN A 175 -25.41 -2.18 10.21
CA GLN A 175 -24.52 -1.65 9.16
C GLN A 175 -23.17 -1.21 9.72
N LYS A 176 -23.14 -0.64 10.92
CA LYS A 176 -21.87 -0.27 11.60
C LYS A 176 -21.05 -1.52 11.93
N GLU A 177 -21.70 -2.58 12.41
CA GLU A 177 -21.07 -3.87 12.69
C GLU A 177 -20.50 -4.51 11.43
N GLU A 178 -21.27 -4.57 10.34
CA GLU A 178 -20.81 -5.10 9.05
C GLU A 178 -19.62 -4.31 8.49
N ILE A 179 -19.63 -2.98 8.60
CA ILE A 179 -18.52 -2.13 8.17
C ILE A 179 -17.29 -2.40 9.05
N ALA A 180 -17.46 -2.44 10.38
CA ALA A 180 -16.37 -2.71 11.30
C ALA A 180 -15.74 -4.09 11.06
N GLU A 181 -16.54 -5.11 10.80
CA GLU A 181 -16.08 -6.47 10.47
C GLU A 181 -15.26 -6.47 9.17
N LYS A 182 -15.74 -5.85 8.09
CA LYS A 182 -14.99 -5.69 6.84
C LYS A 182 -13.67 -4.95 7.02
N LEU A 183 -13.66 -3.89 7.84
CA LEU A 183 -12.43 -3.15 8.14
C LEU A 183 -11.46 -3.98 8.98
N TYR A 184 -11.97 -4.82 9.88
CA TYR A 184 -11.18 -5.77 10.66
C TYR A 184 -10.55 -6.83 9.74
N GLU A 185 -11.32 -7.46 8.86
CA GLU A 185 -10.82 -8.45 7.90
C GLU A 185 -9.71 -7.89 7.00
N LYS A 186 -9.83 -6.62 6.61
CA LYS A 186 -8.79 -5.89 5.85
C LYS A 186 -7.61 -5.42 6.71
N GLY A 187 -7.60 -5.70 8.01
CA GLY A 187 -6.51 -5.33 8.90
C GLY A 187 -6.37 -3.84 9.17
N ILE A 188 -7.41 -3.03 8.92
CA ILE A 188 -7.36 -1.57 9.09
C ILE A 188 -6.99 -1.18 10.53
N PHE A 189 -7.43 -1.95 11.52
CA PHE A 189 -7.13 -1.70 12.92
C PHE A 189 -5.66 -1.95 13.31
N ASN A 190 -4.86 -2.57 12.43
CA ASN A 190 -3.41 -2.68 12.59
C ASN A 190 -2.67 -1.38 12.20
N ILE A 191 -3.38 -0.43 11.58
CA ILE A 191 -2.84 0.86 11.19
C ILE A 191 -2.88 1.79 12.39
N LYS A 192 -1.74 2.33 12.79
CA LYS A 192 -1.65 3.26 13.92
C LYS A 192 -2.57 4.46 13.72
N GLY A 193 -3.43 4.74 14.70
CA GLY A 193 -4.40 5.85 14.65
C GLY A 193 -5.71 5.55 13.91
N ALA A 194 -5.92 4.31 13.42
CA ALA A 194 -7.14 3.95 12.70
C ALA A 194 -8.38 3.94 13.62
N VAL A 195 -8.26 3.45 14.84
CA VAL A 195 -9.40 3.28 15.77
C VAL A 195 -10.19 4.59 15.97
N PRO A 196 -9.59 5.72 16.39
CA PRO A 196 -10.33 6.97 16.57
C PRO A 196 -10.96 7.49 15.26
N ILE A 197 -10.29 7.32 14.12
CA ILE A 197 -10.81 7.75 12.83
C ILE A 197 -12.00 6.90 12.39
N VAL A 198 -11.92 5.58 12.56
CA VAL A 198 -13.04 4.65 12.29
C VAL A 198 -14.21 4.93 13.24
N ALA A 199 -13.95 5.14 14.53
CA ALA A 199 -14.99 5.49 15.50
C ALA A 199 -15.72 6.79 15.12
N LYS A 200 -14.97 7.81 14.73
CA LYS A 200 -15.53 9.08 14.23
C LYS A 200 -16.35 8.87 12.96
N PHE A 201 -15.85 8.06 12.01
CA PHE A 201 -16.56 7.74 10.76
C PHE A 201 -17.88 7.02 11.02
N LEU A 202 -17.88 6.02 11.91
CA LEU A 202 -19.08 5.27 12.32
C LEU A 202 -20.00 6.03 13.27
N LYS A 203 -19.61 7.22 13.72
CA LYS A 203 -20.32 8.02 14.73
C LYS A 203 -20.62 7.20 16.00
N ILE A 204 -19.58 6.55 16.53
CA ILE A 204 -19.60 5.81 17.80
C ILE A 204 -18.54 6.40 18.75
N SER A 205 -18.69 6.15 20.07
CA SER A 205 -17.64 6.49 21.05
C SER A 205 -16.42 5.57 20.84
N GLU A 206 -15.24 6.13 21.08
CA GLU A 206 -14.03 5.31 21.15
C GLU A 206 -14.12 4.29 22.28
N PRO A 207 -13.55 3.10 22.11
CA PRO A 207 -13.53 2.06 23.13
C PRO A 207 -12.72 2.45 24.37
#